data_3b75c856d3cff69e3262068e04a39749
#
_entry.id   3b75c856d3cff69e3262068e04a39749
#
_cell.length_a   1.000
_cell.length_b   1.000
_cell.length_c   1.000
_cell.angle_alpha   90.00
_cell.angle_beta   90.00
_cell.angle_gamma   90.00
#
_symmetry.space_group_name_H-M   'P 1'
#
loop_
_entity.id
_entity.type
_entity.pdbx_description
1 polymer ?
#
loop_
_entity_poly.entity_id
_entity_poly.type
_entity_poly.pdbx_seq_one_letter_code
_entity_poly.pdbx_strand_id
1 'polypeptide(L)'
;EARDKRSSNMALQFSRLFRSPRGSAICNLCQCRGFGTSSTLFSGHNKWSTIKHDKARNDKAKSKERQMVSKEISSATQLWGADPKYNPRLTLALSNAKRASIPKTIIEAAIARGQGLSLTGQALESLTIEAMLPGSVAAVVECQTDQKARVLQDVRYLIKNGGGTVTPTTFLFEKKGRVVLEKKDGLNPDDYLDQAIEAGATDIIQDDKGRLVIFTDPSETKSVGEAFSGLSGLTIEELEIFWDPNQDTLVEVQDEEQLKHLEDLLSNLRDDPSVQDIYLNATEKF
;
A
#
# COMPACT_ATOMS: atom_id res chain seq x y z
N GLU A 1 -16.85 57.92 29.11
CA GLU A 1 -18.29 58.08 28.98
C GLU A 1 -18.89 56.69 28.81
N ALA A 2 -19.30 56.04 29.79
CA ALA A 2 -20.47 56.14 30.65
C ALA A 2 -21.75 55.70 29.96
N ARG A 3 -22.25 54.65 30.50
CA ARG A 3 -23.62 54.31 30.97
C ARG A 3 -23.98 52.88 30.55
N ASP A 4 -24.04 51.98 31.44
CA ASP A 4 -24.84 51.75 32.68
C ASP A 4 -26.32 51.37 32.40
N LYS A 5 -26.66 50.30 33.09
CA LYS A 5 -27.97 49.91 33.65
C LYS A 5 -28.83 48.88 32.93
N ARG A 6 -28.90 47.83 33.64
CA ARG A 6 -30.05 47.28 34.46
C ARG A 6 -31.01 46.42 33.69
N SER A 7 -31.18 45.30 34.14
CA SER A 7 -32.02 44.65 35.18
C SER A 7 -33.22 44.00 34.46
N SER A 8 -33.83 42.95 34.79
CA SER A 8 -34.12 42.33 36.07
C SER A 8 -34.88 41.01 35.82
N ASN A 9 -34.65 40.08 36.69
CA ASN A 9 -35.58 39.08 37.20
C ASN A 9 -36.98 39.00 36.60
N MET A 10 -37.37 37.76 36.20
CA MET A 10 -38.69 37.28 36.60
C MET A 10 -38.71 35.75 36.66
N ALA A 11 -38.62 35.25 37.85
CA ALA A 11 -39.01 33.89 38.21
C ALA A 11 -40.54 33.82 38.16
N LEU A 12 -41.07 32.84 37.47
CA LEU A 12 -42.45 32.44 37.68
C LEU A 12 -42.48 30.92 37.87
N GLN A 13 -42.61 30.57 39.13
CA GLN A 13 -43.08 29.28 39.62
C GLN A 13 -44.52 29.07 39.11
N PHE A 14 -44.77 27.96 38.45
CA PHE A 14 -46.10 27.38 38.39
C PHE A 14 -46.03 25.92 38.80
N SER A 15 -46.20 25.73 40.09
CA SER A 15 -46.68 24.51 40.69
C SER A 15 -48.13 24.27 40.26
N ARG A 16 -48.42 23.23 39.53
CA ARG A 16 -49.76 22.64 39.49
C ARG A 16 -49.68 21.14 39.79
N LEU A 17 -50.12 20.86 40.96
CA LEU A 17 -50.61 19.60 41.43
C LEU A 17 -51.66 19.05 40.45
N PHE A 18 -51.42 17.86 39.89
CA PHE A 18 -52.49 17.05 39.36
C PHE A 18 -52.59 15.78 40.24
N ARG A 19 -53.66 15.79 40.99
CA ARG A 19 -54.20 14.77 41.84
C ARG A 19 -54.69 13.62 40.97
N SER A 20 -54.21 12.41 41.24
CA SER A 20 -54.73 11.20 40.64
C SER A 20 -56.12 10.86 41.16
N PRO A 21 -57.04 10.44 40.34
CA PRO A 21 -58.22 9.69 40.84
C PRO A 21 -57.88 8.19 40.83
N ARG A 22 -57.92 7.61 42.04
CA ARG A 22 -58.09 6.17 42.20
C ARG A 22 -59.49 5.82 41.75
N GLY A 23 -59.62 4.97 40.78
CA GLY A 23 -60.88 4.36 40.39
C GLY A 23 -60.58 2.98 39.76
N SER A 24 -60.51 1.98 40.63
CA SER A 24 -60.50 0.61 40.22
C SER A 24 -61.92 0.20 39.75
N ALA A 25 -62.06 0.03 38.49
CA ALA A 25 -63.17 -0.75 37.93
C ALA A 25 -62.57 -2.03 37.33
N ILE A 26 -62.68 -3.11 38.07
CA ILE A 26 -62.32 -4.43 37.64
C ILE A 26 -63.44 -4.93 36.72
N CYS A 27 -63.17 -4.95 35.43
CA CYS A 27 -64.03 -5.65 34.45
C CYS A 27 -63.64 -7.11 34.41
N ASN A 28 -64.53 -7.96 35.02
CA ASN A 28 -64.29 -9.41 35.18
C ASN A 28 -64.52 -10.23 33.88
N LEU A 29 -64.59 -9.64 32.71
CA LEU A 29 -64.84 -10.37 31.47
C LEU A 29 -63.91 -10.13 30.31
N CYS A 30 -62.81 -9.39 30.54
CA CYS A 30 -61.74 -9.27 29.53
C CYS A 30 -60.50 -9.98 30.03
N GLN A 31 -60.28 -11.24 29.64
CA GLN A 31 -58.94 -11.84 29.65
C GLN A 31 -58.09 -11.16 28.56
N CYS A 32 -57.67 -9.96 28.78
CA CYS A 32 -56.64 -9.35 27.99
C CYS A 32 -55.34 -10.09 28.33
N ARG A 33 -54.94 -11.03 27.48
CA ARG A 33 -53.60 -11.55 27.46
C ARG A 33 -52.66 -10.36 27.28
N GLY A 34 -52.01 -9.90 28.34
CA GLY A 34 -50.94 -8.99 28.24
C GLY A 34 -49.85 -9.58 27.37
N PHE A 35 -49.62 -9.04 26.21
CA PHE A 35 -48.41 -9.29 25.46
C PHE A 35 -47.29 -8.74 26.35
N GLY A 36 -46.70 -9.62 27.16
CA GLY A 36 -45.43 -9.34 27.78
C GLY A 36 -44.39 -9.24 26.68
N THR A 37 -44.05 -8.02 26.30
CA THR A 37 -42.85 -7.76 25.53
C THR A 37 -41.69 -8.14 26.43
N SER A 38 -41.23 -9.39 26.28
CA SER A 38 -39.95 -9.81 26.85
C SER A 38 -38.88 -8.99 26.15
N SER A 39 -38.40 -7.96 26.81
CA SER A 39 -37.26 -7.12 26.39
C SER A 39 -35.90 -7.82 26.61
N THR A 40 -35.85 -9.10 26.35
CA THR A 40 -34.58 -9.78 26.14
C THR A 40 -34.37 -9.84 24.63
N LEU A 41 -33.96 -8.69 24.09
CA LEU A 41 -33.22 -8.69 22.86
C LEU A 41 -31.90 -9.43 23.15
N PHE A 42 -31.96 -10.75 23.14
CA PHE A 42 -30.79 -11.52 22.78
C PHE A 42 -30.49 -11.06 21.35
N SER A 43 -29.56 -10.13 21.23
CA SER A 43 -28.86 -9.92 19.97
C SER A 43 -28.20 -11.26 19.70
N GLY A 44 -28.95 -12.14 19.03
CA GLY A 44 -28.47 -13.44 18.62
C GLY A 44 -27.15 -13.18 17.91
N HIS A 45 -26.16 -13.99 18.19
CA HIS A 45 -24.92 -14.02 17.43
C HIS A 45 -25.31 -14.24 15.97
N ASN A 46 -25.54 -13.14 15.25
CA ASN A 46 -25.83 -13.23 13.83
C ASN A 46 -24.59 -13.83 13.19
N LYS A 47 -24.74 -15.01 12.60
CA LYS A 47 -23.66 -15.72 11.88
C LYS A 47 -22.90 -14.77 10.95
N TRP A 48 -23.58 -13.75 10.44
CA TRP A 48 -23.00 -12.66 9.65
C TRP A 48 -21.98 -11.83 10.43
N SER A 49 -22.21 -11.46 11.68
CA SER A 49 -21.26 -10.69 12.48
C SER A 49 -19.98 -11.46 12.76
N THR A 50 -20.06 -12.76 12.94
CA THR A 50 -18.91 -13.67 13.14
C THR A 50 -18.11 -13.84 11.83
N ILE A 51 -18.81 -13.99 10.69
CA ILE A 51 -18.17 -14.21 9.39
C ILE A 51 -17.58 -12.93 8.82
N LYS A 52 -18.13 -11.74 9.13
CA LYS A 52 -17.74 -10.46 8.54
C LYS A 52 -16.22 -10.19 8.69
N HIS A 53 -15.68 -10.41 9.88
CA HIS A 53 -14.26 -10.16 10.16
C HIS A 53 -13.35 -11.17 9.45
N ASP A 54 -13.73 -12.44 9.47
CA ASP A 54 -12.94 -13.48 8.80
C ASP A 54 -12.99 -13.32 7.27
N LYS A 55 -14.17 -12.96 6.73
CA LYS A 55 -14.32 -12.67 5.31
C LYS A 55 -13.46 -11.45 4.90
N ALA A 56 -13.53 -10.35 5.65
CA ALA A 56 -12.74 -9.16 5.35
C ALA A 56 -11.24 -9.46 5.35
N ARG A 57 -10.74 -10.24 6.32
CA ARG A 57 -9.34 -10.66 6.37
C ARG A 57 -8.95 -11.52 5.18
N ASN A 58 -9.79 -12.50 4.82
CA ASN A 58 -9.54 -13.36 3.66
C ASN A 58 -9.60 -12.57 2.34
N ASP A 59 -10.53 -11.64 2.21
CA ASP A 59 -10.66 -10.79 1.02
C ASP A 59 -9.45 -9.86 0.89
N LYS A 60 -8.93 -9.30 2.01
CA LYS A 60 -7.71 -8.49 2.04
C LYS A 60 -6.47 -9.33 1.66
N ALA A 61 -6.34 -10.55 2.19
CA ALA A 61 -5.25 -11.45 1.83
C ALA A 61 -5.25 -11.79 0.34
N LYS A 62 -6.41 -12.13 -0.23
CA LYS A 62 -6.55 -12.39 -1.67
C LYS A 62 -6.28 -11.16 -2.53
N SER A 63 -6.65 -9.96 -2.06
CA SER A 63 -6.34 -8.72 -2.77
C SER A 63 -4.83 -8.50 -2.82
N LYS A 64 -4.15 -8.68 -1.70
CA LYS A 64 -2.69 -8.56 -1.60
C LYS A 64 -1.97 -9.56 -2.52
N GLU A 65 -2.43 -10.82 -2.53
CA GLU A 65 -1.89 -11.87 -3.42
C GLU A 65 -2.05 -11.48 -4.91
N ARG A 66 -3.24 -10.97 -5.30
CA ARG A 66 -3.49 -10.49 -6.67
C ARG A 66 -2.57 -9.32 -7.05
N GLN A 67 -2.34 -8.38 -6.14
CA GLN A 67 -1.44 -7.26 -6.37
C GLN A 67 0.00 -7.73 -6.57
N MET A 68 0.51 -8.62 -5.71
CA MET A 68 1.85 -9.19 -5.83
C MET A 68 2.07 -9.88 -7.18
N VAL A 69 1.15 -10.75 -7.57
CA VAL A 69 1.26 -11.45 -8.86
C VAL A 69 1.09 -10.49 -10.05
N SER A 70 0.20 -9.50 -9.95
CA SER A 70 0.06 -8.46 -10.97
C SER A 70 1.37 -7.67 -11.15
N LYS A 71 2.04 -7.34 -10.05
CA LYS A 71 3.33 -6.64 -10.05
C LYS A 71 4.44 -7.50 -10.67
N GLU A 72 4.48 -8.79 -10.32
CA GLU A 72 5.43 -9.76 -10.89
C GLU A 72 5.25 -9.87 -12.43
N ILE A 73 4.01 -9.96 -12.92
CA ILE A 73 3.71 -10.01 -14.36
C ILE A 73 4.12 -8.70 -15.03
N SER A 74 3.79 -7.55 -14.44
CA SER A 74 4.12 -6.23 -14.99
C SER A 74 5.62 -6.02 -15.10
N SER A 75 6.37 -6.35 -14.05
CA SER A 75 7.84 -6.27 -14.02
C SER A 75 8.48 -7.22 -15.03
N ALA A 76 8.03 -8.47 -15.11
CA ALA A 76 8.52 -9.42 -16.10
C ALA A 76 8.27 -8.94 -17.54
N THR A 77 7.12 -8.33 -17.81
CA THR A 77 6.76 -7.79 -19.12
C THR A 77 7.59 -6.55 -19.48
N GLN A 78 7.85 -5.70 -18.51
CA GLN A 78 8.66 -4.49 -18.71
C GLN A 78 10.11 -4.80 -19.11
N LEU A 79 10.69 -5.86 -18.52
CA LEU A 79 12.08 -6.25 -18.74
C LEU A 79 12.32 -6.96 -20.08
N TRP A 80 11.45 -7.92 -20.41
CA TRP A 80 11.68 -8.90 -21.48
C TRP A 80 10.58 -8.94 -22.53
N GLY A 81 9.62 -8.02 -22.45
CA GLY A 81 8.49 -7.94 -23.39
C GLY A 81 7.31 -8.85 -23.03
N ALA A 82 6.21 -8.64 -23.78
CA ALA A 82 4.91 -9.25 -23.48
C ALA A 82 4.72 -10.67 -24.06
N ASP A 83 5.66 -11.17 -24.85
CA ASP A 83 5.55 -12.49 -25.48
C ASP A 83 6.04 -13.60 -24.56
N PRO A 84 5.16 -14.50 -24.06
CA PRO A 84 5.57 -15.58 -23.16
C PRO A 84 6.56 -16.57 -23.78
N LYS A 85 6.63 -16.65 -25.12
CA LYS A 85 7.55 -17.55 -25.83
C LYS A 85 9.00 -17.13 -25.68
N TYR A 86 9.24 -15.82 -25.60
CA TYR A 86 10.59 -15.24 -25.50
C TYR A 86 10.91 -14.79 -24.07
N ASN A 87 9.92 -14.81 -23.17
CA ASN A 87 10.04 -14.36 -21.79
C ASN A 87 9.76 -15.52 -20.80
N PRO A 88 10.79 -16.28 -20.36
CA PRO A 88 10.61 -17.38 -19.43
C PRO A 88 10.05 -16.92 -18.07
N ARG A 89 10.44 -15.72 -17.62
CA ARG A 89 9.97 -15.13 -16.35
C ARG A 89 8.47 -14.81 -16.42
N LEU A 90 8.00 -14.26 -17.53
CA LEU A 90 6.57 -14.03 -17.75
C LEU A 90 5.80 -15.37 -17.78
N THR A 91 6.37 -16.41 -18.40
CA THR A 91 5.75 -17.73 -18.43
C THR A 91 5.59 -18.30 -17.01
N LEU A 92 6.61 -18.15 -16.17
CA LEU A 92 6.55 -18.56 -14.76
C LEU A 92 5.50 -17.74 -13.98
N ALA A 93 5.52 -16.41 -14.10
CA ALA A 93 4.55 -15.53 -13.47
C ALA A 93 3.11 -15.85 -13.89
N LEU A 94 2.87 -16.13 -15.17
CA LEU A 94 1.56 -16.57 -15.67
C LEU A 94 1.13 -17.94 -15.10
N SER A 95 2.07 -18.84 -14.88
CA SER A 95 1.78 -20.14 -14.24
C SER A 95 1.40 -19.96 -12.77
N ASN A 96 2.07 -19.06 -12.06
CA ASN A 96 1.75 -18.67 -10.68
C ASN A 96 0.36 -18.01 -10.60
N ALA A 97 0.05 -17.10 -11.52
CA ALA A 97 -1.26 -16.45 -11.63
C ALA A 97 -2.40 -17.46 -11.83
N LYS A 98 -2.18 -18.48 -12.66
CA LYS A 98 -3.14 -19.57 -12.86
C LYS A 98 -3.35 -20.40 -11.59
N ARG A 99 -2.27 -20.72 -10.87
CA ARG A 99 -2.33 -21.42 -9.56
C ARG A 99 -3.09 -20.60 -8.53
N ALA A 100 -2.87 -19.30 -8.45
CA ALA A 100 -3.57 -18.37 -7.57
C ALA A 100 -5.01 -18.06 -8.04
N SER A 101 -5.48 -18.65 -9.15
CA SER A 101 -6.81 -18.44 -9.71
C SER A 101 -7.13 -16.96 -9.99
N ILE A 102 -6.15 -16.22 -10.49
CA ILE A 102 -6.31 -14.80 -10.82
C ILE A 102 -7.13 -14.64 -12.11
N PRO A 103 -8.12 -13.72 -12.14
CA PRO A 103 -8.91 -13.45 -13.32
C PRO A 103 -8.06 -13.00 -14.52
N LYS A 104 -8.42 -13.46 -15.71
CA LYS A 104 -7.71 -13.14 -16.96
C LYS A 104 -7.62 -11.63 -17.22
N THR A 105 -8.66 -10.88 -16.87
CA THR A 105 -8.69 -9.42 -16.98
C THR A 105 -7.59 -8.73 -16.17
N ILE A 106 -7.25 -9.24 -14.99
CA ILE A 106 -6.17 -8.70 -14.15
C ILE A 106 -4.80 -9.03 -14.78
N ILE A 107 -4.66 -10.24 -15.34
CA ILE A 107 -3.44 -10.65 -16.04
C ILE A 107 -3.20 -9.78 -17.28
N GLU A 108 -4.23 -9.56 -18.09
CA GLU A 108 -4.16 -8.70 -19.29
C GLU A 108 -3.83 -7.25 -18.91
N ALA A 109 -4.43 -6.75 -17.81
CA ALA A 109 -4.12 -5.43 -17.27
C ALA A 109 -2.65 -5.32 -16.81
N ALA A 110 -2.13 -6.35 -16.17
CA ALA A 110 -0.75 -6.38 -15.72
C ALA A 110 0.25 -6.41 -16.89
N ILE A 111 -0.05 -7.19 -17.94
CA ILE A 111 0.76 -7.21 -19.18
C ILE A 111 0.72 -5.84 -19.87
N ALA A 112 -0.46 -5.24 -20.04
CA ALA A 112 -0.59 -3.91 -20.62
C ALA A 112 0.19 -2.86 -19.83
N ARG A 113 0.10 -2.91 -18.49
CA ARG A 113 0.85 -2.01 -17.60
C ARG A 113 2.37 -2.18 -17.76
N GLY A 114 2.85 -3.41 -17.86
CA GLY A 114 4.27 -3.68 -18.16
C GLY A 114 4.74 -3.13 -19.51
N GLN A 115 3.83 -2.99 -20.47
CA GLN A 115 4.09 -2.32 -21.75
C GLN A 115 3.94 -0.78 -21.67
N GLY A 116 3.62 -0.22 -20.51
CA GLY A 116 3.35 1.21 -20.35
C GLY A 116 1.98 1.64 -20.87
N LEU A 117 1.05 0.71 -21.03
CA LEU A 117 -0.29 0.95 -21.53
C LEU A 117 -1.36 0.70 -20.45
N SER A 118 -2.40 1.53 -20.44
CA SER A 118 -3.61 1.28 -19.67
C SER A 118 -4.46 0.20 -20.35
N LEU A 119 -5.40 -0.39 -19.63
CA LEU A 119 -6.44 -1.27 -20.18
C LEU A 119 -7.23 -0.60 -21.32
N THR A 120 -7.32 0.73 -21.31
CA THR A 120 -7.98 1.54 -22.34
C THR A 120 -7.09 1.79 -23.56
N GLY A 121 -5.83 1.33 -23.55
CA GLY A 121 -4.84 1.55 -24.60
C GLY A 121 -4.16 2.91 -24.56
N GLN A 122 -4.43 3.72 -23.53
CA GLN A 122 -3.72 4.99 -23.31
C GLN A 122 -2.34 4.72 -22.68
N ALA A 123 -1.36 5.56 -23.06
CA ALA A 123 -0.03 5.49 -22.43
C ALA A 123 -0.13 5.82 -20.94
N LEU A 124 0.50 5.00 -20.11
CA LEU A 124 0.64 5.27 -18.70
C LEU A 124 1.77 6.28 -18.50
N GLU A 125 1.51 7.24 -17.63
CA GLU A 125 2.48 8.23 -17.24
C GLU A 125 2.93 7.98 -15.81
N SER A 126 4.23 8.06 -15.55
CA SER A 126 4.76 7.99 -14.19
C SER A 126 4.54 9.30 -13.44
N LEU A 127 4.20 9.20 -12.17
CA LEU A 127 4.00 10.30 -11.25
C LEU A 127 4.72 9.98 -9.94
N THR A 128 5.61 10.84 -9.51
CA THR A 128 6.30 10.74 -8.22
C THR A 128 5.65 11.73 -7.25
N ILE A 129 5.23 11.23 -6.08
CA ILE A 129 4.63 12.03 -5.02
C ILE A 129 5.54 11.96 -3.81
N GLU A 130 5.95 13.11 -3.33
CA GLU A 130 6.84 13.28 -2.21
C GLU A 130 6.05 13.67 -0.97
N ALA A 131 6.34 13.04 0.15
CA ALA A 131 5.60 13.27 1.38
C ALA A 131 6.46 13.08 2.64
N MET A 132 6.06 13.79 3.67
CA MET A 132 6.51 13.55 5.04
C MET A 132 5.38 12.84 5.79
N LEU A 133 5.66 11.65 6.29
CA LEU A 133 4.73 10.78 7.01
C LEU A 133 4.86 10.98 8.52
N PRO A 134 3.91 10.43 9.33
CA PRO A 134 4.03 10.43 10.80
C PRO A 134 5.38 9.84 11.26
N GLY A 135 5.93 10.39 12.35
CA GLY A 135 7.26 10.02 12.83
C GLY A 135 8.42 10.68 12.09
N SER A 136 8.15 11.74 11.30
CA SER A 136 9.16 12.46 10.48
C SER A 136 9.82 11.55 9.43
N VAL A 137 9.12 10.50 8.99
CA VAL A 137 9.58 9.61 7.94
C VAL A 137 9.31 10.25 6.58
N ALA A 138 10.36 10.47 5.82
CA ALA A 138 10.23 10.89 4.43
C ALA A 138 9.81 9.73 3.55
N ALA A 139 8.94 9.99 2.59
CA ALA A 139 8.46 9.00 1.64
C ALA A 139 8.48 9.54 0.20
N VAL A 140 8.84 8.66 -0.71
CA VAL A 140 8.69 8.85 -2.15
C VAL A 140 7.74 7.77 -2.66
N VAL A 141 6.58 8.18 -3.19
CA VAL A 141 5.55 7.29 -3.71
C VAL A 141 5.57 7.36 -5.23
N GLU A 142 5.94 6.27 -5.88
CA GLU A 142 5.89 6.15 -7.33
C GLU A 142 4.53 5.61 -7.77
N CYS A 143 3.88 6.34 -8.65
CA CYS A 143 2.58 5.99 -9.21
C CYS A 143 2.68 5.90 -10.73
N GLN A 144 1.87 5.02 -11.32
CA GLN A 144 1.74 4.88 -12.76
C GLN A 144 0.26 4.93 -13.14
N THR A 145 -0.12 5.90 -13.96
CA THR A 145 -1.53 6.18 -14.26
C THR A 145 -1.74 6.84 -15.61
N ASP A 146 -2.93 6.67 -16.15
CA ASP A 146 -3.46 7.42 -17.29
C ASP A 146 -4.16 8.73 -16.88
N GLN A 147 -4.41 8.95 -15.55
CA GLN A 147 -5.13 10.10 -15.00
C GLN A 147 -4.37 10.76 -13.85
N LYS A 148 -3.24 11.43 -14.14
CA LYS A 148 -2.37 12.07 -13.14
C LYS A 148 -3.11 12.95 -12.13
N ALA A 149 -4.04 13.79 -12.59
CA ALA A 149 -4.73 14.75 -11.73
C ALA A 149 -5.57 14.04 -10.65
N ARG A 150 -6.24 12.94 -11.01
CA ARG A 150 -7.05 12.15 -10.11
C ARG A 150 -6.18 11.42 -9.09
N VAL A 151 -5.21 10.65 -9.55
CA VAL A 151 -4.32 9.88 -8.67
C VAL A 151 -3.56 10.79 -7.71
N LEU A 152 -3.11 11.97 -8.18
CA LEU A 152 -2.47 12.95 -7.33
C LEU A 152 -3.39 13.42 -6.18
N GLN A 153 -4.69 13.61 -6.45
CA GLN A 153 -5.66 13.99 -5.42
C GLN A 153 -5.96 12.83 -4.46
N ASP A 154 -6.15 11.63 -4.99
CA ASP A 154 -6.47 10.44 -4.20
C ASP A 154 -5.30 10.09 -3.25
N VAL A 155 -4.07 10.06 -3.74
CA VAL A 155 -2.87 9.79 -2.91
C VAL A 155 -2.62 10.91 -1.89
N ARG A 156 -2.77 12.19 -2.28
CA ARG A 156 -2.68 13.32 -1.34
C ARG A 156 -3.72 13.23 -0.23
N TYR A 157 -4.91 12.81 -0.56
CA TYR A 157 -5.98 12.61 0.43
C TYR A 157 -5.61 11.49 1.41
N LEU A 158 -5.11 10.35 0.91
CA LEU A 158 -4.66 9.23 1.75
C LEU A 158 -3.54 9.65 2.69
N ILE A 159 -2.51 10.33 2.18
CA ILE A 159 -1.37 10.83 2.98
C ILE A 159 -1.86 11.78 4.07
N LYS A 160 -2.71 12.76 3.71
CA LYS A 160 -3.23 13.74 4.66
C LYS A 160 -4.13 13.11 5.72
N ASN A 161 -4.96 12.15 5.33
CA ASN A 161 -5.85 11.43 6.25
C ASN A 161 -5.07 10.55 7.22
N GLY A 162 -3.92 10.02 6.80
CA GLY A 162 -2.99 9.30 7.66
C GLY A 162 -2.05 10.19 8.49
N GLY A 163 -2.28 11.51 8.54
CA GLY A 163 -1.49 12.45 9.34
C GLY A 163 -0.18 12.90 8.69
N GLY A 164 0.06 12.55 7.42
CA GLY A 164 1.22 13.01 6.64
C GLY A 164 0.96 14.33 5.93
N THR A 165 2.02 14.90 5.38
CA THR A 165 2.00 16.12 4.56
C THR A 165 2.76 15.93 3.26
N VAL A 166 2.22 16.43 2.15
CA VAL A 166 2.90 16.39 0.85
C VAL A 166 3.88 17.56 0.79
N THR A 167 5.16 17.24 0.87
CA THR A 167 6.28 18.19 0.87
C THR A 167 7.44 17.59 0.09
N PRO A 168 8.29 18.38 -0.57
CA PRO A 168 9.48 17.89 -1.24
C PRO A 168 10.40 17.14 -0.27
N THR A 169 10.69 15.87 -0.59
CA THR A 169 11.55 14.97 0.22
C THR A 169 12.60 14.26 -0.62
N THR A 170 12.59 14.43 -1.94
CA THR A 170 13.49 13.75 -2.89
C THR A 170 14.96 13.99 -2.58
N PHE A 171 15.32 15.14 -1.99
CA PHE A 171 16.71 15.45 -1.60
C PHE A 171 17.27 14.52 -0.50
N LEU A 172 16.41 13.77 0.20
CA LEU A 172 16.79 12.76 1.18
C LEU A 172 17.06 11.38 0.56
N PHE A 173 16.87 11.26 -0.74
CA PHE A 173 17.00 10.00 -1.47
C PHE A 173 17.92 10.20 -2.67
N GLU A 174 18.57 9.12 -3.06
CA GLU A 174 19.33 9.03 -4.30
C GLU A 174 18.69 7.96 -5.20
N LYS A 175 18.50 8.29 -6.47
CA LYS A 175 17.93 7.34 -7.42
C LYS A 175 19.04 6.45 -7.97
N LYS A 176 18.96 5.14 -7.71
CA LYS A 176 19.93 4.13 -8.10
C LYS A 176 19.28 3.00 -8.89
N GLY A 177 20.05 2.35 -9.74
CA GLY A 177 19.68 1.07 -10.32
C GLY A 177 20.21 -0.09 -9.48
N ARG A 178 19.48 -1.19 -9.46
CA ARG A 178 19.85 -2.42 -8.78
C ARG A 178 19.65 -3.61 -9.70
N VAL A 179 20.69 -4.42 -9.84
CA VAL A 179 20.65 -5.71 -10.55
C VAL A 179 20.97 -6.80 -9.54
N VAL A 180 20.03 -7.70 -9.28
CA VAL A 180 20.20 -8.82 -8.36
C VAL A 180 20.34 -10.09 -9.18
N LEU A 181 21.44 -10.81 -8.96
CA LEU A 181 21.69 -12.10 -9.60
C LEU A 181 21.19 -13.24 -8.73
N GLU A 182 20.69 -14.29 -9.36
CA GLU A 182 20.26 -15.51 -8.68
C GLU A 182 21.41 -16.14 -7.88
N LYS A 183 21.09 -16.63 -6.69
CA LYS A 183 22.06 -17.28 -5.82
C LYS A 183 22.70 -18.49 -6.52
N LYS A 184 24.02 -18.49 -6.56
CA LYS A 184 24.84 -19.66 -6.94
C LYS A 184 25.94 -19.86 -5.92
N ASP A 185 26.26 -21.11 -5.66
CA ASP A 185 27.37 -21.45 -4.80
C ASP A 185 28.72 -21.04 -5.46
N GLY A 186 29.51 -20.26 -4.74
CA GLY A 186 30.81 -19.79 -5.21
C GLY A 186 30.82 -18.46 -5.95
N LEU A 187 29.72 -17.68 -5.92
CA LEU A 187 29.71 -16.31 -6.41
C LEU A 187 30.44 -15.40 -5.40
N ASN A 188 31.62 -14.91 -5.77
CA ASN A 188 32.29 -13.86 -5.01
C ASN A 188 32.18 -12.53 -5.74
N PRO A 189 31.92 -11.42 -5.04
CA PRO A 189 31.89 -10.09 -5.66
C PRO A 189 33.16 -9.73 -6.40
N ASP A 190 34.33 -10.13 -5.86
CA ASP A 190 35.64 -9.81 -6.41
C ASP A 190 35.87 -10.41 -7.80
N ASP A 191 35.28 -11.58 -8.10
CA ASP A 191 35.46 -12.27 -9.40
C ASP A 191 34.75 -11.52 -10.55
N TYR A 192 33.75 -10.69 -10.22
CA TYR A 192 32.91 -9.95 -11.18
C TYR A 192 33.12 -8.45 -11.14
N LEU A 193 34.01 -7.96 -10.26
CA LEU A 193 34.21 -6.52 -10.04
C LEU A 193 34.66 -5.81 -11.31
N ASP A 194 35.66 -6.36 -12.01
CA ASP A 194 36.18 -5.76 -13.24
C ASP A 194 35.11 -5.66 -14.33
N GLN A 195 34.34 -6.74 -14.49
CA GLN A 195 33.23 -6.79 -15.45
C GLN A 195 32.09 -5.84 -15.11
N ALA A 196 31.80 -5.69 -13.81
CA ALA A 196 30.79 -4.76 -13.33
C ALA A 196 31.20 -3.31 -13.60
N ILE A 197 32.45 -2.94 -13.34
CA ILE A 197 32.99 -1.61 -13.61
C ILE A 197 32.98 -1.30 -15.11
N GLU A 198 33.42 -2.25 -15.95
CA GLU A 198 33.39 -2.10 -17.40
C GLU A 198 31.96 -1.90 -17.94
N ALA A 199 30.98 -2.52 -17.31
CA ALA A 199 29.57 -2.39 -17.68
C ALA A 199 28.92 -1.10 -17.16
N GLY A 200 29.56 -0.36 -16.24
CA GLY A 200 29.05 0.89 -15.65
C GLY A 200 28.42 0.71 -14.27
N ALA A 201 28.78 -0.34 -13.54
CA ALA A 201 28.36 -0.50 -12.15
C ALA A 201 29.09 0.46 -11.22
N THR A 202 28.37 0.99 -10.23
CA THR A 202 28.89 1.87 -9.19
C THR A 202 29.46 1.07 -8.03
N ASP A 203 28.80 -0.01 -7.65
CA ASP A 203 29.19 -0.87 -6.54
C ASP A 203 28.65 -2.30 -6.73
N ILE A 204 29.30 -3.27 -6.06
CA ILE A 204 28.91 -4.67 -6.07
C ILE A 204 29.04 -5.24 -4.66
N ILE A 205 27.94 -5.76 -4.15
CA ILE A 205 27.88 -6.33 -2.80
C ILE A 205 27.25 -7.72 -2.81
N GLN A 206 27.45 -8.46 -1.75
CA GLN A 206 26.73 -9.71 -1.51
C GLN A 206 25.67 -9.50 -0.44
N ASP A 207 24.42 -9.85 -0.75
CA ASP A 207 23.30 -9.79 0.17
C ASP A 207 23.37 -10.91 1.24
N ASP A 208 22.68 -10.75 2.36
CA ASP A 208 22.57 -11.74 3.45
C ASP A 208 22.12 -13.12 2.96
N LYS A 209 21.43 -13.18 1.83
CA LYS A 209 21.00 -14.42 1.18
C LYS A 209 22.08 -15.07 0.32
N GLY A 210 23.24 -14.44 0.18
CA GLY A 210 24.34 -14.90 -0.68
C GLY A 210 24.09 -14.62 -2.16
N ARG A 211 23.21 -13.68 -2.51
CA ARG A 211 22.99 -13.19 -3.87
C ARG A 211 23.94 -12.03 -4.16
N LEU A 212 24.30 -11.88 -5.41
CA LEU A 212 25.13 -10.77 -5.85
C LEU A 212 24.23 -9.62 -6.25
N VAL A 213 24.45 -8.45 -5.66
CA VAL A 213 23.70 -7.23 -5.89
C VAL A 213 24.63 -6.18 -6.46
N ILE A 214 24.30 -5.67 -7.64
CA ILE A 214 25.08 -4.69 -8.37
C ILE A 214 24.31 -3.39 -8.38
N PHE A 215 24.91 -2.31 -7.90
CA PHE A 215 24.37 -0.97 -7.93
C PHE A 215 24.88 -0.21 -9.14
N THR A 216 24.03 0.58 -9.74
CA THR A 216 24.32 1.33 -10.97
C THR A 216 23.65 2.69 -10.95
N ASP A 217 24.10 3.58 -11.81
CA ASP A 217 23.28 4.74 -12.16
C ASP A 217 22.00 4.30 -12.90
N PRO A 218 20.87 5.02 -12.74
CA PRO A 218 19.61 4.67 -13.40
C PRO A 218 19.70 4.53 -14.91
N SER A 219 20.60 5.29 -15.56
CA SER A 219 20.84 5.25 -17.01
C SER A 219 21.55 3.98 -17.47
N GLU A 220 22.44 3.42 -16.62
CA GLU A 220 23.31 2.30 -16.94
C GLU A 220 22.73 0.94 -16.51
N THR A 221 21.63 0.96 -15.73
CA THR A 221 21.02 -0.27 -15.19
C THR A 221 20.71 -1.31 -16.26
N LYS A 222 20.26 -0.87 -17.43
CA LYS A 222 19.92 -1.76 -18.53
C LYS A 222 21.18 -2.36 -19.18
N SER A 223 22.20 -1.55 -19.44
CA SER A 223 23.46 -1.99 -20.03
C SER A 223 24.18 -3.01 -19.13
N VAL A 224 24.20 -2.76 -17.83
CA VAL A 224 24.73 -3.71 -16.84
C VAL A 224 23.92 -5.00 -16.82
N GLY A 225 22.59 -4.90 -16.83
CA GLY A 225 21.72 -6.08 -16.91
C GLY A 225 21.95 -6.91 -18.18
N GLU A 226 22.09 -6.29 -19.34
CA GLU A 226 22.41 -6.99 -20.59
C GLU A 226 23.80 -7.64 -20.58
N ALA A 227 24.81 -6.96 -20.04
CA ALA A 227 26.17 -7.50 -19.90
C ALA A 227 26.19 -8.76 -19.03
N PHE A 228 25.53 -8.73 -17.86
CA PHE A 228 25.49 -9.89 -16.96
C PHE A 228 24.56 -11.01 -17.45
N SER A 229 23.50 -10.71 -18.19
CA SER A 229 22.67 -11.73 -18.80
C SER A 229 23.37 -12.50 -19.93
N GLY A 230 24.37 -11.87 -20.57
CA GLY A 230 25.22 -12.50 -21.60
C GLY A 230 26.24 -13.45 -21.04
N LEU A 231 26.56 -13.41 -19.75
CA LEU A 231 27.52 -14.27 -19.10
C LEU A 231 26.94 -15.67 -18.87
N SER A 232 27.64 -16.68 -19.39
CA SER A 232 27.19 -18.08 -19.25
C SER A 232 27.03 -18.47 -17.80
N GLY A 233 25.82 -18.76 -17.42
CA GLY A 233 25.50 -19.32 -16.11
C GLY A 233 25.03 -18.34 -15.07
N LEU A 234 24.90 -17.05 -15.34
CA LEU A 234 24.27 -16.08 -14.45
C LEU A 234 22.83 -15.83 -14.90
N THR A 235 21.92 -15.77 -13.94
CA THR A 235 20.52 -15.46 -14.16
C THR A 235 20.18 -14.21 -13.35
N ILE A 236 19.57 -13.23 -13.98
CA ILE A 236 19.09 -12.02 -13.30
C ILE A 236 17.78 -12.38 -12.61
N GLU A 237 17.75 -12.26 -11.29
CA GLU A 237 16.53 -12.43 -10.47
C GLU A 237 15.70 -11.16 -10.48
N GLU A 238 16.35 -10.00 -10.31
CA GLU A 238 15.68 -8.71 -10.18
C GLU A 238 16.48 -7.61 -10.86
N LEU A 239 15.80 -6.72 -11.55
CA LEU A 239 16.37 -5.52 -12.15
C LEU A 239 15.36 -4.39 -11.95
N GLU A 240 15.76 -3.38 -11.19
CA GLU A 240 14.88 -2.27 -10.84
C GLU A 240 15.64 -0.95 -10.68
N ILE A 241 14.92 0.14 -10.80
CA ILE A 241 15.39 1.47 -10.42
C ILE A 241 14.62 1.86 -9.18
N PHE A 242 15.31 2.25 -8.11
CA PHE A 242 14.71 2.54 -6.82
C PHE A 242 15.30 3.82 -6.20
N TRP A 243 14.62 4.32 -5.19
CA TRP A 243 15.08 5.46 -4.41
C TRP A 243 15.76 4.95 -3.13
N ASP A 244 17.08 5.12 -3.07
CA ASP A 244 17.90 4.74 -1.93
C ASP A 244 17.92 5.90 -0.93
N PRO A 245 17.49 5.71 0.33
CA PRO A 245 17.56 6.77 1.32
C PRO A 245 19.00 7.03 1.74
N ASN A 246 19.35 8.31 1.89
CA ASN A 246 20.66 8.71 2.39
C ASN A 246 20.86 8.19 3.82
N GLN A 247 21.96 7.48 4.06
CA GLN A 247 22.24 6.84 5.35
C GLN A 247 22.29 7.83 6.51
N ASP A 248 22.76 9.06 6.26
CA ASP A 248 22.87 10.12 7.27
C ASP A 248 21.50 10.67 7.71
N THR A 249 20.44 10.40 6.94
CA THR A 249 19.09 10.92 7.16
C THR A 249 18.07 9.84 7.51
N LEU A 250 18.53 8.64 7.81
CA LEU A 250 17.66 7.56 8.24
C LEU A 250 16.99 7.90 9.57
N VAL A 251 15.71 7.63 9.66
CA VAL A 251 14.88 7.88 10.84
C VAL A 251 14.49 6.56 11.47
N GLU A 252 14.70 6.44 12.78
CA GLU A 252 14.21 5.35 13.60
C GLU A 252 12.92 5.77 14.31
N VAL A 253 11.83 5.09 14.03
CA VAL A 253 10.54 5.38 14.67
C VAL A 253 10.44 4.55 15.95
N GLN A 254 10.60 5.19 17.12
CA GLN A 254 10.60 4.51 18.43
C GLN A 254 9.22 4.37 19.06
N ASP A 255 8.23 5.12 18.59
CA ASP A 255 6.88 5.16 19.15
C ASP A 255 5.99 4.11 18.48
N GLU A 256 5.52 3.12 19.25
CA GLU A 256 4.66 2.03 18.76
C GLU A 256 3.32 2.52 18.19
N GLU A 257 2.79 3.64 18.69
CA GLU A 257 1.54 4.20 18.15
C GLU A 257 1.79 4.82 16.76
N GLN A 258 2.91 5.53 16.60
CA GLN A 258 3.30 6.10 15.32
C GLN A 258 3.65 4.99 14.31
N LEU A 259 4.30 3.92 14.73
CA LEU A 259 4.57 2.74 13.91
C LEU A 259 3.28 2.14 13.34
N LYS A 260 2.27 1.91 14.18
CA LYS A 260 0.96 1.40 13.74
C LYS A 260 0.27 2.33 12.76
N HIS A 261 0.28 3.63 13.05
CA HIS A 261 -0.28 4.63 12.14
C HIS A 261 0.43 4.66 10.79
N LEU A 262 1.75 4.51 10.80
CA LEU A 262 2.56 4.43 9.59
C LEU A 262 2.26 3.16 8.80
N GLU A 263 2.20 2.00 9.45
CA GLU A 263 1.83 0.72 8.83
C GLU A 263 0.44 0.76 8.20
N ASP A 264 -0.56 1.29 8.90
CA ASP A 264 -1.92 1.44 8.39
C ASP A 264 -1.96 2.38 7.16
N LEU A 265 -1.22 3.48 7.20
CA LEU A 265 -1.11 4.41 6.08
C LEU A 265 -0.43 3.75 4.88
N LEU A 266 0.69 3.06 5.09
CA LEU A 266 1.41 2.33 4.04
C LEU A 266 0.55 1.20 3.44
N SER A 267 -0.21 0.50 4.28
CA SER A 267 -1.17 -0.51 3.79
C SER A 267 -2.24 0.11 2.89
N ASN A 268 -2.79 1.27 3.28
CA ASN A 268 -3.81 1.96 2.50
C ASN A 268 -3.24 2.51 1.18
N LEU A 269 -2.00 3.02 1.19
CA LEU A 269 -1.31 3.47 -0.03
C LEU A 269 -1.00 2.30 -0.97
N ARG A 270 -0.57 1.16 -0.44
CA ARG A 270 -0.31 -0.06 -1.23
C ARG A 270 -1.58 -0.70 -1.80
N ASP A 271 -2.73 -0.45 -1.17
CA ASP A 271 -4.03 -0.93 -1.66
C ASP A 271 -4.52 -0.13 -2.89
N ASP A 272 -3.94 1.05 -3.19
CA ASP A 272 -4.24 1.81 -4.40
C ASP A 272 -3.54 1.17 -5.62
N PRO A 273 -4.30 0.79 -6.66
CA PRO A 273 -3.76 0.13 -7.85
C PRO A 273 -2.83 1.02 -8.69
N SER A 274 -2.87 2.33 -8.49
CA SER A 274 -2.00 3.28 -9.20
C SER A 274 -0.61 3.37 -8.57
N VAL A 275 -0.48 3.02 -7.29
CA VAL A 275 0.80 3.04 -6.57
C VAL A 275 1.63 1.81 -6.97
N GLN A 276 2.83 2.07 -7.45
CA GLN A 276 3.78 1.02 -7.83
C GLN A 276 4.69 0.68 -6.66
N ASP A 277 5.42 1.67 -6.16
CA ASP A 277 6.39 1.50 -5.09
C ASP A 277 6.34 2.67 -4.11
N ILE A 278 6.74 2.38 -2.87
CA ILE A 278 6.84 3.36 -1.78
C ILE A 278 8.21 3.19 -1.15
N TYR A 279 9.03 4.22 -1.22
CA TYR A 279 10.36 4.28 -0.64
C TYR A 279 10.34 5.15 0.60
N LEU A 280 11.00 4.71 1.65
CA LEU A 280 11.00 5.36 2.97
C LEU A 280 12.44 5.55 3.45
N ASN A 281 12.69 6.63 4.19
CA ASN A 281 13.96 6.83 4.87
C ASN A 281 13.96 6.28 6.32
N ALA A 282 13.17 5.24 6.58
CA ALA A 282 13.13 4.58 7.89
C ALA A 282 14.10 3.41 7.94
N THR A 283 14.71 3.21 9.11
CA THR A 283 15.62 2.09 9.37
C THR A 283 14.88 0.75 9.40
N GLU A 284 13.61 0.75 9.81
CA GLU A 284 12.79 -0.46 9.85
C GLU A 284 12.19 -0.78 8.47
N LYS A 285 12.16 -2.06 8.14
CA LYS A 285 11.51 -2.56 6.92
C LYS A 285 10.03 -2.81 7.20
N PHE A 286 9.18 -2.04 6.57
CA PHE A 286 7.72 -2.12 6.66
C PHE A 286 7.11 -3.06 5.61
#